data_a64cf753b2007f09dc8f75b742d998eb
#
_entry.id   a64cf753b2007f09dc8f75b742d998eb
#
_cell.length_a   1.000
_cell.length_b   1.000
_cell.length_c   1.000
_cell.angle_alpha   90.00
_cell.angle_beta   90.00
_cell.angle_gamma   90.00
#
_symmetry.space_group_name_H-M   'P 1'
#
loop_
_entity.id
_entity.type
_entity.pdbx_description
1 polymer ?
#
loop_
_entity_poly.entity_id
_entity_poly.type
_entity_poly.pdbx_seq_one_letter_code
_entity_poly.pdbx_strand_id
1 'polypeptide(L)'
;MVYPVNEAFRREVRERALAVARRLTIDRGWQQVRFVEVADEVGVSRPTMYSEFGSKAGLGEALVLAETDTFLTGLTATLQEQLGDLPSAAKAALRFTVLAASENPLLHGVLTNAGDRDLLRLLTSKSGPVLPIAVLVLTEWFGEHFPQVPQRMFAELIEALVRLTLSHLTQPTRELPETLASLEFVTDLVLRSVPD
;
A
#
# COMPACT_ATOMS: atom_id res chain seq x y z
N MET A 1 32.96 23.95 2.30
CA MET A 1 32.03 24.21 3.41
C MET A 1 30.66 23.78 2.92
N VAL A 2 30.22 22.52 3.21
CA VAL A 2 28.94 22.01 2.81
C VAL A 2 27.94 22.46 3.87
N TYR A 3 27.07 23.43 3.55
CA TYR A 3 25.98 23.79 4.44
C TYR A 3 25.07 22.55 4.57
N PRO A 4 24.66 22.16 5.78
CA PRO A 4 23.64 21.13 5.92
C PRO A 4 22.39 21.62 5.18
N VAL A 5 22.01 20.92 4.12
CA VAL A 5 20.74 21.15 3.46
C VAL A 5 19.68 21.05 4.56
N ASN A 6 18.96 22.14 4.79
CA ASN A 6 17.98 22.23 5.86
C ASN A 6 17.00 21.05 5.71
N GLU A 7 16.78 20.27 6.75
CA GLU A 7 15.88 19.11 6.74
C GLU A 7 14.47 19.48 6.23
N ALA A 8 14.02 20.71 6.50
CA ALA A 8 12.77 21.24 5.97
C ALA A 8 12.78 21.33 4.44
N PHE A 9 13.89 21.78 3.83
CA PHE A 9 14.03 21.83 2.38
C PHE A 9 14.04 20.43 1.76
N ARG A 10 14.75 19.47 2.38
CA ARG A 10 14.76 18.08 1.89
C ARG A 10 13.36 17.46 1.92
N ARG A 11 12.63 17.68 3.01
CA ARG A 11 11.24 17.21 3.13
C ARG A 11 10.35 17.81 2.06
N GLU A 12 10.43 19.12 1.84
CA GLU A 12 9.67 19.81 0.79
C GLU A 12 10.00 19.25 -0.60
N VAL A 13 11.28 19.08 -0.94
CA VAL A 13 11.73 18.49 -2.21
C VAL A 13 11.16 17.08 -2.36
N ARG A 14 11.23 16.27 -1.30
CA ARG A 14 10.71 14.91 -1.29
C ARG A 14 9.20 14.86 -1.56
N GLU A 15 8.43 15.65 -0.82
CA GLU A 15 6.97 15.72 -0.96
C GLU A 15 6.57 16.16 -2.38
N ARG A 16 7.20 17.22 -2.92
CA ARG A 16 6.96 17.71 -4.28
C ARG A 16 7.33 16.68 -5.34
N ALA A 17 8.47 16.01 -5.18
CA ALA A 17 8.91 14.98 -6.12
C ALA A 17 7.96 13.77 -6.14
N LEU A 18 7.47 13.34 -4.99
CA LEU A 18 6.49 12.26 -4.89
C LEU A 18 5.15 12.67 -5.52
N ALA A 19 4.69 13.89 -5.30
CA ALA A 19 3.46 14.41 -5.92
C ALA A 19 3.56 14.46 -7.46
N VAL A 20 4.68 14.94 -8.01
CA VAL A 20 4.95 14.96 -9.45
C VAL A 20 5.03 13.54 -10.01
N ALA A 21 5.80 12.66 -9.36
CA ALA A 21 5.96 11.26 -9.77
C ALA A 21 4.61 10.52 -9.77
N ARG A 22 3.78 10.73 -8.73
CA ARG A 22 2.43 10.19 -8.62
C ARG A 22 1.56 10.62 -9.81
N ARG A 23 1.48 11.92 -10.06
CA ARG A 23 0.69 12.46 -11.17
C ARG A 23 1.14 11.91 -12.51
N LEU A 24 2.44 11.96 -12.80
CA LEU A 24 2.99 11.43 -14.06
C LEU A 24 2.74 9.91 -14.22
N THR A 25 2.75 9.16 -13.12
CA THR A 25 2.47 7.72 -13.15
C THR A 25 0.99 7.46 -13.46
N ILE A 26 0.07 8.24 -12.90
CA ILE A 26 -1.37 8.14 -13.20
C ILE A 26 -1.63 8.50 -14.66
N ASP A 27 -1.01 9.57 -15.17
CA ASP A 27 -1.26 10.10 -16.51
C ASP A 27 -0.78 9.14 -17.63
N ARG A 28 0.34 8.45 -17.44
CA ARG A 28 0.99 7.72 -18.54
C ARG A 28 1.73 6.42 -18.15
N GLY A 29 1.63 6.01 -16.90
CA GLY A 29 2.30 4.82 -16.35
C GLY A 29 3.75 5.09 -15.93
N TRP A 30 4.22 4.34 -14.92
CA TRP A 30 5.56 4.50 -14.32
C TRP A 30 6.72 4.32 -15.32
N GLN A 31 6.57 3.43 -16.29
CA GLN A 31 7.60 3.17 -17.30
C GLN A 31 7.96 4.45 -18.08
N GLN A 32 6.97 5.31 -18.35
CA GLN A 32 7.14 6.55 -19.11
C GLN A 32 7.68 7.71 -18.25
N VAL A 33 7.66 7.60 -16.92
CA VAL A 33 8.20 8.62 -16.02
C VAL A 33 9.71 8.69 -16.14
N ARG A 34 10.25 9.87 -16.38
CA ARG A 34 11.70 10.12 -16.42
C ARG A 34 12.16 10.82 -15.15
N PHE A 35 13.19 10.29 -14.49
CA PHE A 35 13.73 10.85 -13.26
C PHE A 35 14.16 12.33 -13.39
N VAL A 36 14.73 12.66 -14.54
CA VAL A 36 15.17 14.05 -14.86
C VAL A 36 13.97 14.99 -15.00
N GLU A 37 12.90 14.55 -15.61
CA GLU A 37 11.67 15.32 -15.77
C GLU A 37 11.03 15.67 -14.42
N VAL A 38 11.04 14.72 -13.48
CA VAL A 38 10.59 14.99 -12.11
C VAL A 38 11.45 16.08 -11.46
N ALA A 39 12.79 16.03 -11.64
CA ALA A 39 13.69 17.07 -11.12
C ALA A 39 13.39 18.45 -11.71
N ASP A 40 13.21 18.51 -13.03
CA ASP A 40 12.95 19.75 -13.76
C ASP A 40 11.60 20.36 -13.30
N GLU A 41 10.58 19.55 -13.11
CA GLU A 41 9.25 20.00 -12.69
C GLU A 41 9.22 20.43 -11.21
N VAL A 42 9.97 19.75 -10.34
CA VAL A 42 10.16 20.16 -8.94
C VAL A 42 10.97 21.45 -8.83
N GLY A 43 11.76 21.77 -9.85
CA GLY A 43 12.63 22.95 -9.89
C GLY A 43 13.92 22.77 -9.08
N VAL A 44 14.44 21.53 -9.02
CA VAL A 44 15.70 21.20 -8.33
C VAL A 44 16.73 20.63 -9.29
N SER A 45 18.01 20.72 -8.89
CA SER A 45 19.10 20.15 -9.69
C SER A 45 19.05 18.61 -9.70
N ARG A 46 19.55 18.01 -10.78
CA ARG A 46 19.72 16.54 -10.87
C ARG A 46 20.53 15.97 -9.70
N PRO A 47 21.69 16.56 -9.30
CA PRO A 47 22.41 16.12 -8.11
C PRO A 47 21.56 16.12 -6.83
N THR A 48 20.68 17.11 -6.65
CA THR A 48 19.74 17.16 -5.50
C THR A 48 18.79 15.97 -5.53
N MET A 49 18.19 15.67 -6.69
CA MET A 49 17.32 14.51 -6.84
C MET A 49 18.05 13.17 -6.61
N TYR A 50 19.28 13.04 -7.16
CA TYR A 50 20.11 11.85 -6.91
C TYR A 50 20.50 11.71 -5.44
N SER A 51 20.78 12.82 -4.75
CA SER A 51 21.07 12.82 -3.30
C SER A 51 19.86 12.38 -2.47
N GLU A 52 18.63 12.69 -2.90
CA GLU A 52 17.41 12.36 -2.17
C GLU A 52 16.91 10.93 -2.42
N PHE A 53 16.91 10.48 -3.68
CA PHE A 53 16.30 9.22 -4.08
C PHE A 53 17.29 8.18 -4.65
N GLY A 54 18.51 8.56 -4.93
CA GLY A 54 19.54 7.70 -5.51
C GLY A 54 19.30 7.34 -6.98
N SER A 55 18.07 7.05 -7.37
CA SER A 55 17.72 6.60 -8.72
C SER A 55 16.21 6.72 -9.01
N LYS A 56 15.79 6.45 -10.26
CA LYS A 56 14.37 6.26 -10.60
C LYS A 56 13.74 5.13 -9.77
N ALA A 57 14.45 4.04 -9.56
CA ALA A 57 13.96 2.93 -8.74
C ALA A 57 13.74 3.36 -7.28
N GLY A 58 14.67 4.13 -6.67
CA GLY A 58 14.51 4.67 -5.32
C GLY A 58 13.36 5.68 -5.21
N LEU A 59 13.12 6.49 -6.25
CA LEU A 59 11.92 7.34 -6.32
C LEU A 59 10.64 6.51 -6.37
N GLY A 60 10.62 5.42 -7.15
CA GLY A 60 9.50 4.50 -7.22
C GLY A 60 9.21 3.80 -5.89
N GLU A 61 10.26 3.34 -5.19
CA GLU A 61 10.14 2.77 -3.86
C GLU A 61 9.58 3.80 -2.86
N ALA A 62 10.09 5.03 -2.88
CA ALA A 62 9.59 6.10 -2.04
C ALA A 62 8.12 6.45 -2.34
N LEU A 63 7.70 6.42 -3.61
CA LEU A 63 6.31 6.63 -4.01
C LEU A 63 5.41 5.53 -3.47
N VAL A 64 5.80 4.26 -3.63
CA VAL A 64 5.04 3.11 -3.13
C VAL A 64 4.92 3.15 -1.61
N LEU A 65 5.99 3.50 -0.89
CA LEU A 65 5.96 3.65 0.56
C LEU A 65 5.03 4.77 1.03
N ALA A 66 5.01 5.92 0.34
CA ALA A 66 4.12 7.02 0.67
C ALA A 66 2.63 6.66 0.44
N GLU A 67 2.32 5.95 -0.65
CA GLU A 67 0.96 5.42 -0.90
C GLU A 67 0.57 4.38 0.16
N THR A 68 1.52 3.54 0.59
CA THR A 68 1.31 2.53 1.64
C THR A 68 1.01 3.18 2.98
N ASP A 69 1.74 4.22 3.35
CA ASP A 69 1.53 4.98 4.60
C ASP A 69 0.12 5.62 4.62
N THR A 70 -0.28 6.24 3.52
CA THR A 70 -1.62 6.81 3.34
C THR A 70 -2.70 5.73 3.46
N PHE A 71 -2.50 4.59 2.81
CA PHE A 71 -3.41 3.44 2.86
C PHE A 71 -3.54 2.89 4.28
N LEU A 72 -2.43 2.65 4.97
CA LEU A 72 -2.43 2.11 6.33
C LEU A 72 -3.06 3.07 7.34
N THR A 73 -2.87 4.38 7.16
CA THR A 73 -3.54 5.41 7.98
C THR A 73 -5.05 5.31 7.83
N GLY A 74 -5.58 5.21 6.61
CA GLY A 74 -7.01 5.03 6.36
C GLY A 74 -7.55 3.69 6.89
N LEU A 75 -6.78 2.62 6.72
CA LEU A 75 -7.14 1.29 7.21
C LEU A 75 -7.24 1.27 8.73
N THR A 76 -6.25 1.80 9.44
CA THR A 76 -6.28 1.86 10.91
C THR A 76 -7.40 2.74 11.43
N ALA A 77 -7.71 3.86 10.78
CA ALA A 77 -8.87 4.68 11.11
C ALA A 77 -10.20 3.89 10.98
N THR A 78 -10.34 3.14 9.88
CA THR A 78 -11.52 2.27 9.66
C THR A 78 -11.64 1.17 10.73
N LEU A 79 -10.52 0.58 11.13
CA LEU A 79 -10.49 -0.46 12.17
C LEU A 79 -10.85 0.10 13.55
N GLN A 80 -10.47 1.35 13.87
CA GLN A 80 -10.83 2.00 15.15
C GLN A 80 -12.33 2.17 15.33
N GLU A 81 -13.11 2.18 14.26
CA GLU A 81 -14.58 2.24 14.32
C GLU A 81 -15.23 0.88 14.66
N GLN A 82 -14.46 -0.22 14.64
CA GLN A 82 -14.93 -1.60 14.78
C GLN A 82 -14.38 -2.31 16.02
N LEU A 83 -14.06 -1.54 17.08
CA LEU A 83 -13.50 -2.09 18.30
C LEU A 83 -14.47 -3.07 18.99
N GLY A 84 -13.93 -4.23 19.40
CA GLY A 84 -14.67 -5.24 20.16
C GLY A 84 -15.46 -6.26 19.35
N ASP A 85 -15.51 -6.13 18.02
CA ASP A 85 -16.13 -7.13 17.13
C ASP A 85 -15.15 -7.58 16.04
N LEU A 86 -14.50 -8.71 16.26
CA LEU A 86 -13.51 -9.28 15.35
C LEU A 86 -14.06 -9.51 13.92
N PRO A 87 -15.26 -10.12 13.73
CA PRO A 87 -15.82 -10.27 12.39
C PRO A 87 -16.05 -8.94 11.66
N SER A 88 -16.60 -7.94 12.33
CA SER A 88 -16.83 -6.61 11.75
C SER A 88 -15.52 -5.91 11.41
N ALA A 89 -14.51 -5.96 12.30
CA ALA A 89 -13.19 -5.39 12.05
C ALA A 89 -12.52 -6.03 10.83
N ALA A 90 -12.54 -7.36 10.72
CA ALA A 90 -11.95 -8.08 9.59
C ALA A 90 -12.64 -7.72 8.25
N LYS A 91 -13.97 -7.66 8.22
CA LYS A 91 -14.74 -7.27 7.04
C LYS A 91 -14.52 -5.79 6.68
N ALA A 92 -14.46 -4.90 7.67
CA ALA A 92 -14.20 -3.48 7.43
C ALA A 92 -12.81 -3.27 6.82
N ALA A 93 -11.78 -3.95 7.34
CA ALA A 93 -10.43 -3.94 6.76
C ALA A 93 -10.42 -4.44 5.31
N LEU A 94 -11.12 -5.53 5.03
CA LEU A 94 -11.25 -6.09 3.70
C LEU A 94 -11.93 -5.12 2.73
N ARG A 95 -13.10 -4.60 3.11
CA ARG A 95 -13.86 -3.62 2.29
C ARG A 95 -13.04 -2.38 2.01
N PHE A 96 -12.42 -1.80 3.05
CA PHE A 96 -11.54 -0.66 2.88
C PHE A 96 -10.43 -0.96 1.88
N THR A 97 -9.75 -2.10 2.01
CA THR A 97 -8.64 -2.48 1.13
C THR A 97 -9.08 -2.57 -0.33
N VAL A 98 -10.18 -3.25 -0.60
CA VAL A 98 -10.69 -3.44 -1.97
C VAL A 98 -11.16 -2.12 -2.58
N LEU A 99 -11.90 -1.30 -1.81
CA LEU A 99 -12.38 0.00 -2.27
C LEU A 99 -11.22 0.97 -2.51
N ALA A 100 -10.29 1.10 -1.55
CA ALA A 100 -9.12 1.97 -1.69
C ALA A 100 -8.26 1.59 -2.90
N ALA A 101 -8.08 0.29 -3.18
CA ALA A 101 -7.35 -0.16 -4.36
C ALA A 101 -8.08 0.16 -5.67
N SER A 102 -9.42 0.11 -5.69
CA SER A 102 -10.21 0.41 -6.88
C SER A 102 -10.37 1.92 -7.13
N GLU A 103 -10.45 2.71 -6.08
CA GLU A 103 -10.69 4.17 -6.14
C GLU A 103 -9.40 4.98 -6.28
N ASN A 104 -8.25 4.45 -5.87
CA ASN A 104 -6.96 5.11 -6.05
C ASN A 104 -6.43 4.88 -7.46
N PRO A 105 -6.36 5.91 -8.34
CA PRO A 105 -5.98 5.75 -9.74
C PRO A 105 -4.56 5.20 -9.91
N LEU A 106 -3.63 5.52 -8.99
CA LEU A 106 -2.27 5.00 -9.03
C LEU A 106 -2.25 3.51 -8.69
N LEU A 107 -2.89 3.09 -7.60
CA LEU A 107 -2.97 1.68 -7.20
C LEU A 107 -3.69 0.87 -8.27
N HIS A 108 -4.83 1.35 -8.75
CA HIS A 108 -5.57 0.69 -9.83
C HIS A 108 -4.70 0.52 -11.08
N GLY A 109 -4.01 1.57 -11.54
CA GLY A 109 -3.11 1.53 -12.68
C GLY A 109 -1.95 0.56 -12.50
N VAL A 110 -1.31 0.54 -11.32
CA VAL A 110 -0.19 -0.36 -11.01
C VAL A 110 -0.65 -1.83 -10.93
N LEU A 111 -1.80 -2.09 -10.31
CA LEU A 111 -2.33 -3.44 -10.12
C LEU A 111 -2.86 -4.05 -11.41
N THR A 112 -3.47 -3.26 -12.30
CA THR A 112 -4.13 -3.73 -13.53
C THR A 112 -3.27 -3.56 -14.79
N ASN A 113 -2.27 -2.66 -14.78
CA ASN A 113 -1.44 -2.38 -15.95
C ASN A 113 -0.18 -3.27 -15.97
N ALA A 114 -0.13 -4.22 -16.89
CA ALA A 114 1.01 -5.12 -17.07
C ALA A 114 2.34 -4.40 -17.39
N GLY A 115 2.31 -3.10 -17.73
CA GLY A 115 3.49 -2.26 -18.00
C GLY A 115 4.25 -1.82 -16.75
N ASP A 116 3.60 -1.75 -15.59
CA ASP A 116 4.21 -1.20 -14.37
C ASP A 116 4.77 -2.27 -13.42
N ARG A 117 5.42 -3.29 -14.02
CA ARG A 117 5.96 -4.46 -13.29
C ARG A 117 6.87 -4.10 -12.11
N ASP A 118 7.64 -3.02 -12.22
CA ASP A 118 8.58 -2.61 -11.16
C ASP A 118 7.82 -2.14 -9.91
N LEU A 119 6.81 -1.28 -10.07
CA LEU A 119 5.95 -0.85 -8.96
C LEU A 119 5.08 -2.00 -8.44
N LEU A 120 4.54 -2.83 -9.33
CA LEU A 120 3.75 -4.01 -8.93
C LEU A 120 4.57 -4.97 -8.07
N ARG A 121 5.84 -5.20 -8.38
CA ARG A 121 6.73 -6.04 -7.57
C ARG A 121 6.96 -5.47 -6.17
N LEU A 122 7.07 -4.14 -6.02
CA LEU A 122 7.20 -3.51 -4.70
C LEU A 122 5.95 -3.70 -3.85
N LEU A 123 4.76 -3.71 -4.48
CA LEU A 123 3.48 -3.93 -3.79
C LEU A 123 3.24 -5.40 -3.41
N THR A 124 3.59 -6.35 -4.28
CA THR A 124 3.06 -7.73 -4.21
C THR A 124 4.08 -8.79 -3.85
N SER A 125 5.40 -8.50 -3.94
CA SER A 125 6.43 -9.51 -3.66
C SER A 125 6.85 -9.53 -2.20
N LYS A 126 7.30 -10.72 -1.70
CA LYS A 126 7.93 -10.85 -0.37
C LYS A 126 9.18 -9.99 -0.21
N SER A 127 9.84 -9.68 -1.32
CA SER A 127 11.03 -8.81 -1.35
C SER A 127 10.66 -7.32 -1.41
N GLY A 128 9.38 -6.99 -1.64
CA GLY A 128 8.88 -5.61 -1.57
C GLY A 128 8.51 -5.23 -0.14
N PRO A 129 8.53 -3.94 0.20
CA PRO A 129 8.29 -3.48 1.57
C PRO A 129 6.82 -3.61 2.01
N VAL A 130 5.87 -3.56 1.08
CA VAL A 130 4.45 -3.34 1.39
C VAL A 130 3.79 -4.51 2.10
N LEU A 131 3.94 -5.73 1.54
CA LEU A 131 3.29 -6.91 2.11
C LEU A 131 3.74 -7.21 3.55
N PRO A 132 5.06 -7.22 3.88
CA PRO A 132 5.51 -7.39 5.25
C PRO A 132 5.00 -6.30 6.20
N ILE A 133 4.99 -5.02 5.77
CA ILE A 133 4.49 -3.90 6.58
C ILE A 133 3.00 -4.06 6.85
N ALA A 134 2.19 -4.36 5.84
CA ALA A 134 0.75 -4.54 6.01
C ALA A 134 0.43 -5.71 6.96
N VAL A 135 1.10 -6.84 6.80
CA VAL A 135 0.94 -8.00 7.70
C VAL A 135 1.34 -7.65 9.13
N LEU A 136 2.48 -6.96 9.31
CA LEU A 136 2.95 -6.54 10.64
C LEU A 136 1.93 -5.63 11.31
N VAL A 137 1.54 -4.52 10.67
CA VAL A 137 0.61 -3.53 11.22
C VAL A 137 -0.74 -4.16 11.59
N LEU A 138 -1.29 -4.99 10.70
CA LEU A 138 -2.55 -5.68 10.98
C LEU A 138 -2.41 -6.69 12.12
N THR A 139 -1.32 -7.48 12.14
CA THR A 139 -1.10 -8.46 13.21
C THR A 139 -0.93 -7.81 14.57
N GLU A 140 -0.23 -6.68 14.64
CA GLU A 140 -0.09 -5.89 15.86
C GLU A 140 -1.44 -5.33 16.30
N TRP A 141 -2.18 -4.69 15.38
CA TRP A 141 -3.47 -4.09 15.69
C TRP A 141 -4.49 -5.15 16.18
N PHE A 142 -4.64 -6.27 15.47
CA PHE A 142 -5.57 -7.32 15.88
C PHE A 142 -5.12 -8.00 17.17
N GLY A 143 -3.82 -8.22 17.39
CA GLY A 143 -3.27 -8.79 18.61
C GLY A 143 -3.51 -7.91 19.84
N GLU A 144 -3.49 -6.59 19.67
CA GLU A 144 -3.75 -5.60 20.71
C GLU A 144 -5.22 -5.56 21.13
N HIS A 145 -6.13 -5.64 20.13
CA HIS A 145 -7.56 -5.47 20.36
C HIS A 145 -8.33 -6.79 20.61
N PHE A 146 -7.72 -7.92 20.24
CA PHE A 146 -8.29 -9.27 20.42
C PHE A 146 -7.27 -10.21 21.05
N PRO A 147 -6.81 -9.95 22.31
CA PRO A 147 -5.71 -10.70 22.95
C PRO A 147 -6.05 -12.15 23.25
N GLN A 148 -7.31 -12.56 23.20
CA GLN A 148 -7.75 -13.95 23.36
C GLN A 148 -7.32 -14.84 22.18
N VAL A 149 -7.04 -14.26 21.01
CA VAL A 149 -6.60 -15.00 19.82
C VAL A 149 -5.06 -15.05 19.78
N PRO A 150 -4.44 -16.21 19.63
CA PRO A 150 -2.99 -16.31 19.56
C PRO A 150 -2.41 -15.47 18.41
N GLN A 151 -1.44 -14.61 18.70
CA GLN A 151 -0.82 -13.71 17.72
C GLN A 151 -0.31 -14.41 16.46
N ARG A 152 0.25 -15.64 16.63
CA ARG A 152 0.68 -16.47 15.51
C ARG A 152 -0.48 -16.81 14.57
N MET A 153 -1.66 -17.06 15.11
CA MET A 153 -2.85 -17.34 14.30
C MET A 153 -3.26 -16.10 13.49
N PHE A 154 -3.25 -14.92 14.08
CA PHE A 154 -3.48 -13.70 13.32
C PHE A 154 -2.47 -13.50 12.19
N ALA A 155 -1.18 -13.71 12.43
CA ALA A 155 -0.15 -13.54 11.40
C ALA A 155 -0.40 -14.44 10.18
N GLU A 156 -0.71 -15.71 10.39
CA GLU A 156 -1.00 -16.67 9.32
C GLU A 156 -2.29 -16.33 8.56
N LEU A 157 -3.38 -15.99 9.29
CA LEU A 157 -4.68 -15.65 8.70
C LEU A 157 -4.62 -14.33 7.93
N ILE A 158 -3.99 -13.31 8.49
CA ILE A 158 -3.82 -12.00 7.85
C ILE A 158 -2.97 -12.15 6.59
N GLU A 159 -1.83 -12.86 6.64
CA GLU A 159 -1.01 -13.08 5.44
C GLU A 159 -1.82 -13.80 4.35
N ALA A 160 -2.59 -14.82 4.69
CA ALA A 160 -3.43 -15.54 3.74
C ALA A 160 -4.50 -14.64 3.11
N LEU A 161 -5.23 -13.86 3.92
CA LEU A 161 -6.28 -12.95 3.45
C LEU A 161 -5.71 -11.79 2.61
N VAL A 162 -4.58 -11.20 3.02
CA VAL A 162 -3.91 -10.15 2.24
C VAL A 162 -3.48 -10.69 0.87
N ARG A 163 -2.89 -11.89 0.82
CA ARG A 163 -2.50 -12.52 -0.45
C ARG A 163 -3.69 -12.83 -1.34
N LEU A 164 -4.78 -13.35 -0.77
CA LEU A 164 -5.99 -13.63 -1.52
C LEU A 164 -6.60 -12.35 -2.09
N THR A 165 -6.66 -11.29 -1.28
CA THR A 165 -7.16 -9.97 -1.72
C THR A 165 -6.29 -9.40 -2.85
N LEU A 166 -4.96 -9.44 -2.70
CA LEU A 166 -4.03 -9.01 -3.76
C LEU A 166 -4.21 -9.82 -5.04
N SER A 167 -4.44 -11.14 -4.94
CA SER A 167 -4.70 -11.99 -6.11
C SER A 167 -5.95 -11.53 -6.87
N HIS A 168 -7.03 -11.24 -6.16
CA HIS A 168 -8.27 -10.74 -6.78
C HIS A 168 -8.13 -9.33 -7.38
N LEU A 169 -7.31 -8.47 -6.76
CA LEU A 169 -7.06 -7.11 -7.26
C LEU A 169 -6.15 -7.09 -8.50
N THR A 170 -5.16 -7.99 -8.55
CA THR A 170 -4.20 -8.05 -9.68
C THR A 170 -4.69 -8.89 -10.86
N GLN A 171 -5.60 -9.83 -10.60
CA GLN A 171 -6.17 -10.73 -11.61
C GLN A 171 -7.69 -10.83 -11.40
N PRO A 172 -8.44 -9.74 -11.64
CA PRO A 172 -9.87 -9.74 -11.42
C PRO A 172 -10.56 -10.69 -12.38
N THR A 173 -11.33 -11.64 -11.83
CA THR A 173 -12.15 -12.60 -12.59
C THR A 173 -13.64 -12.33 -12.46
N ARG A 174 -14.01 -11.32 -11.64
CA ARG A 174 -15.38 -10.94 -11.30
C ARG A 174 -15.46 -9.42 -11.15
N GLU A 175 -16.66 -8.91 -11.21
CA GLU A 175 -16.95 -7.51 -10.86
C GLU A 175 -16.68 -7.24 -9.36
N LEU A 176 -16.42 -5.97 -9.03
CA LEU A 176 -16.04 -5.57 -7.68
C LEU A 176 -17.01 -6.03 -6.58
N PRO A 177 -18.36 -5.91 -6.74
CA PRO A 177 -19.31 -6.39 -5.72
C PRO A 177 -19.24 -7.90 -5.50
N GLU A 178 -19.06 -8.69 -6.55
CA GLU A 178 -18.93 -10.16 -6.47
C GLU A 178 -17.60 -10.57 -5.83
N THR A 179 -16.53 -9.82 -6.11
CA THR A 179 -15.21 -10.00 -5.49
C THR A 179 -15.29 -9.75 -3.99
N LEU A 180 -15.93 -8.65 -3.57
CA LEU A 180 -16.16 -8.35 -2.16
C LEU A 180 -16.95 -9.45 -1.46
N ALA A 181 -18.08 -9.86 -2.03
CA ALA A 181 -18.92 -10.92 -1.45
C ALA A 181 -18.14 -12.24 -1.30
N SER A 182 -17.32 -12.60 -2.29
CA SER A 182 -16.48 -13.80 -2.24
C SER A 182 -15.42 -13.73 -1.13
N LEU A 183 -14.73 -12.59 -1.00
CA LEU A 183 -13.71 -12.38 0.02
C LEU A 183 -14.32 -12.34 1.43
N GLU A 184 -15.48 -11.70 1.61
CA GLU A 184 -16.21 -11.70 2.89
C GLU A 184 -16.65 -13.11 3.28
N PHE A 185 -17.13 -13.91 2.34
CA PHE A 185 -17.49 -15.31 2.59
C PHE A 185 -16.29 -16.13 3.08
N VAL A 186 -15.12 -15.97 2.43
CA VAL A 186 -13.90 -16.65 2.87
C VAL A 186 -13.46 -16.15 4.24
N THR A 187 -13.56 -14.84 4.50
CA THR A 187 -13.26 -14.25 5.81
C THR A 187 -14.13 -14.84 6.91
N ASP A 188 -15.45 -14.97 6.67
CA ASP A 188 -16.38 -15.61 7.61
C ASP A 188 -16.03 -17.09 7.90
N LEU A 189 -15.62 -17.84 6.86
CA LEU A 189 -15.17 -19.23 7.05
C LEU A 189 -13.91 -19.32 7.90
N VAL A 190 -12.95 -18.44 7.65
CA VAL A 190 -11.70 -18.37 8.41
C VAL A 190 -11.95 -17.99 9.86
N LEU A 191 -12.81 -16.98 10.11
CA LEU A 191 -13.12 -16.53 11.47
C LEU A 191 -13.85 -17.57 12.32
N ARG A 192 -14.61 -18.49 11.71
CA ARG A 192 -15.22 -19.63 12.45
C ARG A 192 -14.19 -20.60 13.05
N SER A 193 -12.95 -20.56 12.59
CA SER A 193 -11.85 -21.37 13.14
C SER A 193 -11.09 -20.67 14.29
N VAL A 194 -11.42 -19.40 14.54
CA VAL A 194 -10.83 -18.60 15.64
C VAL A 194 -11.56 -18.95 16.93
N PRO A 195 -10.85 -19.28 18.03
CA PRO A 195 -11.45 -19.48 19.33
C PRO A 195 -12.12 -18.21 19.86
N ASP A 196 -13.21 -18.39 20.62
CA ASP A 196 -13.88 -17.31 21.35
C ASP A 196 -13.02 -16.71 22.47
#